data_25de206954d16fd0a63abf9fe36906ee
#
_entry.id   25de206954d16fd0a63abf9fe36906ee
#
_cell.length_a   1.000
_cell.length_b   1.000
_cell.length_c   1.000
_cell.angle_alpha   90.00
_cell.angle_beta   90.00
_cell.angle_gamma   90.00
#
_symmetry.space_group_name_H-M   'P 1'
#
loop_
_entity.id
_entity.type
_entity.pdbx_description
1 polymer ?
#
loop_
_entity_poly.entity_id
_entity_poly.type
_entity_poly.pdbx_seq_one_letter_code
_entity_poly.pdbx_strand_id
1 'polypeptide(L)'
;MKKVSILFLILVTFCSINLFAAKNLYLSYTKTPTNIYKNQKFEIKIEAMITTSNFTNISTKFLNSSNIEVLNPNSSWKKISNDKYENSYYFKVKNTNFSLPLFEINLLNSNELIDQSTLEPLQLKISNIGKADDRYSNIVAENIILKAYKTKQYNNDNALTIIDLDAVNSNLSDFSLKNIEEQGVSSIKEWENIENLVYYFVTPIFQKNLIFTYFNTTTNSFKEVKVPLILQNELVSTQTDLNPNDSTFEKYKKIAAIIVFVIFLLIYIWKRWKIVLFFTFISLIVAIIYN
;
A
#
# COMPACT_ATOMS: atom_id res chain seq x y z
N MET A 1 71.70 -5.88 -24.19
CA MET A 1 70.46 -6.68 -24.14
C MET A 1 69.92 -6.90 -22.72
N LYS A 2 70.72 -7.25 -21.70
CA LYS A 2 70.22 -7.47 -20.29
C LYS A 2 69.55 -6.25 -19.64
N LYS A 3 70.01 -5.02 -19.91
CA LYS A 3 69.44 -3.79 -19.32
C LYS A 3 68.04 -3.45 -19.89
N VAL A 4 67.77 -3.76 -21.16
CA VAL A 4 66.46 -3.55 -21.81
C VAL A 4 65.43 -4.57 -21.31
N SER A 5 65.89 -5.79 -21.03
CA SER A 5 65.02 -6.85 -20.49
C SER A 5 64.55 -6.56 -19.05
N ILE A 6 65.40 -5.94 -18.23
CA ILE A 6 65.06 -5.54 -16.86
C ILE A 6 64.07 -4.35 -16.88
N LEU A 7 64.23 -3.38 -17.77
CA LEU A 7 63.29 -2.26 -17.92
C LEU A 7 61.93 -2.70 -18.39
N PHE A 8 61.86 -3.69 -19.30
CA PHE A 8 60.62 -4.28 -19.76
C PHE A 8 59.91 -5.08 -18.68
N LEU A 9 60.66 -5.81 -17.82
CA LEU A 9 60.11 -6.53 -16.68
C LEU A 9 59.50 -5.57 -15.63
N ILE A 10 60.16 -4.46 -15.37
CA ILE A 10 59.66 -3.42 -14.47
C ILE A 10 58.42 -2.76 -15.06
N LEU A 11 58.37 -2.50 -16.36
CA LEU A 11 57.20 -1.94 -17.03
C LEU A 11 55.98 -2.89 -16.96
N VAL A 12 56.19 -4.19 -17.14
CA VAL A 12 55.16 -5.20 -17.06
C VAL A 12 54.63 -5.37 -15.64
N THR A 13 55.50 -5.26 -14.60
CA THR A 13 55.05 -5.28 -13.18
C THR A 13 54.29 -4.02 -12.79
N PHE A 14 54.58 -2.86 -13.36
CA PHE A 14 53.77 -1.66 -13.17
C PHE A 14 52.43 -1.68 -13.88
N CYS A 15 52.26 -2.41 -15.02
CA CYS A 15 50.98 -2.57 -15.67
C CYS A 15 50.04 -3.56 -14.98
N SER A 16 50.51 -4.33 -14.02
CA SER A 16 49.69 -5.25 -13.23
C SER A 16 49.16 -4.63 -11.91
N ILE A 17 49.24 -3.30 -11.75
CA ILE A 17 48.51 -2.63 -10.71
C ILE A 17 47.03 -2.75 -11.10
N ASN A 18 46.34 -3.73 -10.49
CA ASN A 18 44.90 -3.81 -10.58
C ASN A 18 44.33 -2.47 -10.12
N LEU A 19 43.86 -1.67 -11.04
CA LEU A 19 42.99 -0.55 -10.76
C LEU A 19 41.75 -1.15 -10.08
N PHE A 20 41.78 -1.28 -8.77
CA PHE A 20 40.58 -1.51 -8.02
C PHE A 20 39.71 -0.29 -8.28
N ALA A 21 38.72 -0.45 -9.12
CA ALA A 21 37.69 0.58 -9.28
C ALA A 21 37.14 0.89 -7.89
N ALA A 22 37.23 2.15 -7.48
CA ALA A 22 36.73 2.56 -6.17
C ALA A 22 35.24 2.22 -6.12
N LYS A 23 34.84 1.40 -5.16
CA LYS A 23 33.44 1.03 -4.95
C LYS A 23 32.67 2.26 -4.52
N ASN A 24 31.62 2.61 -5.24
CA ASN A 24 30.80 3.79 -4.99
C ASN A 24 29.50 3.46 -4.27
N LEU A 25 29.11 2.18 -4.19
CA LEU A 25 27.84 1.72 -3.66
C LEU A 25 28.04 0.67 -2.58
N TYR A 26 27.65 1.01 -1.35
CA TYR A 26 27.67 0.12 -0.19
C TYR A 26 26.25 -0.10 0.29
N LEU A 27 25.89 -1.37 0.57
CA LEU A 27 24.55 -1.75 0.94
C LEU A 27 24.52 -2.41 2.33
N SER A 28 23.44 -2.14 3.06
CA SER A 28 23.19 -2.79 4.34
C SER A 28 21.68 -2.95 4.59
N TYR A 29 21.33 -3.97 5.38
CA TYR A 29 20.00 -4.09 5.91
C TYR A 29 19.85 -3.21 7.15
N THR A 30 18.81 -2.36 7.19
CA THR A 30 18.52 -1.49 8.35
C THR A 30 17.32 -1.98 9.15
N LYS A 31 16.40 -2.71 8.50
CA LYS A 31 15.27 -3.39 9.16
C LYS A 31 15.06 -4.76 8.56
N THR A 32 15.04 -5.77 9.42
CA THR A 32 14.77 -7.16 9.06
C THR A 32 13.77 -7.78 10.03
N PRO A 33 12.86 -8.65 9.58
CA PRO A 33 11.97 -9.36 10.48
C PRO A 33 12.74 -10.38 11.34
N THR A 34 12.33 -10.54 12.58
CA THR A 34 12.87 -11.56 13.48
C THR A 34 12.14 -12.89 13.35
N ASN A 35 10.83 -12.87 13.22
CA ASN A 35 9.96 -14.01 12.99
C ASN A 35 9.09 -13.74 11.77
N ILE A 36 8.86 -14.75 10.97
CA ILE A 36 7.96 -14.72 9.83
C ILE A 36 6.95 -15.85 9.95
N TYR A 37 5.72 -15.58 9.58
CA TYR A 37 4.64 -16.55 9.55
C TYR A 37 4.12 -16.73 8.12
N LYS A 38 3.54 -17.90 7.84
CA LYS A 38 2.93 -18.16 6.53
C LYS A 38 1.86 -17.11 6.23
N ASN A 39 1.83 -16.63 5.00
CA ASN A 39 0.95 -15.59 4.48
C ASN A 39 1.18 -14.19 5.08
N GLN A 40 2.09 -14.03 6.01
CA GLN A 40 2.42 -12.73 6.59
C GLN A 40 3.02 -11.81 5.54
N LYS A 41 2.61 -10.54 5.58
CA LYS A 41 3.31 -9.42 4.94
C LYS A 41 4.38 -8.89 5.91
N PHE A 42 5.58 -8.66 5.43
CA PHE A 42 6.66 -8.09 6.23
C PHE A 42 7.53 -7.14 5.40
N GLU A 43 8.22 -6.26 6.10
CA GLU A 43 9.11 -5.24 5.53
C GLU A 43 10.57 -5.62 5.69
N ILE A 44 11.35 -5.41 4.63
CA ILE A 44 12.81 -5.34 4.68
C ILE A 44 13.21 -3.94 4.22
N LYS A 45 14.03 -3.25 5.03
CA LYS A 45 14.64 -1.97 4.65
C LYS A 45 16.09 -2.15 4.31
N ILE A 46 16.50 -1.49 3.23
CA ILE A 46 17.86 -1.48 2.74
C ILE A 46 18.34 -0.03 2.69
N GLU A 47 19.53 0.21 3.25
CA GLU A 47 20.28 1.45 3.12
C GLU A 47 21.36 1.27 2.05
N ALA A 48 21.47 2.26 1.18
CA ALA A 48 22.55 2.41 0.22
C ALA A 48 23.37 3.65 0.58
N MET A 49 24.65 3.48 0.87
CA MET A 49 25.60 4.57 1.00
C MET A 49 26.33 4.75 -0.33
N ILE A 50 26.26 5.96 -0.90
CA ILE A 50 26.77 6.29 -2.25
C ILE A 50 27.85 7.38 -2.11
N THR A 51 29.06 7.06 -2.53
CA THR A 51 30.23 7.95 -2.36
C THR A 51 30.50 8.85 -3.56
N THR A 52 29.69 8.74 -4.62
CA THR A 52 29.79 9.58 -5.81
C THR A 52 28.55 10.44 -5.99
N SER A 53 28.71 11.63 -6.56
CA SER A 53 27.59 12.47 -6.99
C SER A 53 27.19 12.25 -8.46
N ASN A 54 27.98 11.45 -9.20
CA ASN A 54 27.78 11.22 -10.62
C ASN A 54 26.80 10.07 -10.88
N PHE A 55 25.54 10.22 -10.45
CA PHE A 55 24.47 9.30 -10.76
C PHE A 55 23.11 10.02 -10.85
N THR A 56 22.19 9.43 -11.58
CA THR A 56 20.83 9.98 -11.78
C THR A 56 19.74 9.09 -11.18
N ASN A 57 20.01 7.77 -11.03
CA ASN A 57 19.02 6.82 -10.57
C ASN A 57 19.65 5.64 -9.82
N ILE A 58 18.86 5.05 -8.91
CA ILE A 58 19.16 3.79 -8.23
C ILE A 58 18.07 2.79 -8.61
N SER A 59 18.43 1.68 -9.23
CA SER A 59 17.49 0.61 -9.58
C SER A 59 17.75 -0.65 -8.77
N THR A 60 16.70 -1.41 -8.51
CA THR A 60 16.78 -2.68 -7.78
C THR A 60 16.24 -3.80 -8.64
N LYS A 61 16.95 -4.93 -8.65
CA LYS A 61 16.47 -6.20 -9.23
C LYS A 61 16.45 -7.27 -8.13
N PHE A 62 15.49 -8.17 -8.26
CA PHE A 62 15.29 -9.30 -7.36
C PHE A 62 15.62 -10.59 -8.11
N LEU A 63 16.64 -11.31 -7.65
CA LEU A 63 17.14 -12.51 -8.30
C LEU A 63 16.93 -13.73 -7.40
N ASN A 64 16.67 -14.89 -8.02
CA ASN A 64 16.68 -16.20 -7.33
C ASN A 64 15.71 -16.33 -6.14
N SER A 65 14.54 -15.67 -6.18
CA SER A 65 13.50 -15.87 -5.17
C SER A 65 12.61 -17.07 -5.48
N SER A 66 12.07 -17.71 -4.46
CA SER A 66 11.07 -18.78 -4.61
C SER A 66 10.01 -18.72 -3.52
N ASN A 67 8.75 -19.00 -3.88
CA ASN A 67 7.60 -19.06 -2.97
C ASN A 67 7.40 -17.81 -2.10
N ILE A 68 7.82 -16.66 -2.60
CA ILE A 68 7.67 -15.34 -1.99
C ILE A 68 7.28 -14.32 -3.08
N GLU A 69 6.47 -13.38 -2.71
CA GLU A 69 6.04 -12.29 -3.58
C GLU A 69 6.63 -10.97 -3.10
N VAL A 70 7.17 -10.18 -4.02
CA VAL A 70 7.56 -8.79 -3.78
C VAL A 70 6.38 -7.92 -4.11
N LEU A 71 5.79 -7.24 -3.13
CA LEU A 71 4.54 -6.49 -3.31
C LEU A 71 4.76 -5.12 -3.97
N ASN A 72 5.94 -4.53 -3.78
CA ASN A 72 6.30 -3.21 -4.32
C ASN A 72 7.65 -3.22 -5.06
N PRO A 73 7.84 -4.02 -6.12
CA PRO A 73 9.13 -4.19 -6.79
C PRO A 73 9.69 -2.90 -7.40
N ASN A 74 8.84 -1.94 -7.71
CA ASN A 74 9.18 -0.67 -8.35
C ASN A 74 9.23 0.51 -7.34
N SER A 75 9.39 0.24 -6.04
CA SER A 75 9.49 1.31 -5.04
C SER A 75 10.73 2.16 -5.26
N SER A 76 10.62 3.44 -4.91
CA SER A 76 11.67 4.44 -5.15
C SER A 76 12.57 4.61 -3.93
N TRP A 77 13.86 4.78 -4.18
CA TRP A 77 14.84 5.11 -3.15
C TRP A 77 14.62 6.53 -2.63
N LYS A 78 14.57 6.68 -1.31
CA LYS A 78 14.39 7.98 -0.63
C LYS A 78 15.75 8.43 -0.08
N LYS A 79 16.15 9.66 -0.38
CA LYS A 79 17.37 10.26 0.20
C LYS A 79 17.12 10.60 1.67
N ILE A 80 17.96 10.08 2.57
CA ILE A 80 17.89 10.33 4.03
C ILE A 80 19.01 11.24 4.53
N SER A 81 20.16 11.26 3.84
CA SER A 81 21.25 12.20 4.07
C SER A 81 22.03 12.48 2.79
N ASN A 82 23.14 13.20 2.85
CA ASN A 82 23.90 13.58 1.65
C ASN A 82 24.37 12.38 0.82
N ASP A 83 24.75 11.30 1.48
CA ASP A 83 25.35 10.10 0.91
C ASP A 83 24.51 8.83 1.13
N LYS A 84 23.37 8.92 1.84
CA LYS A 84 22.55 7.77 2.21
C LYS A 84 21.16 7.82 1.58
N TYR A 85 20.76 6.69 1.07
CA TYR A 85 19.43 6.43 0.50
C TYR A 85 18.84 5.20 1.16
N GLU A 86 17.53 5.17 1.37
CA GLU A 86 16.78 4.06 1.95
C GLU A 86 15.64 3.63 1.04
N ASN A 87 15.39 2.33 0.98
CA ASN A 87 14.18 1.80 0.35
C ASN A 87 13.59 0.69 1.20
N SER A 88 12.25 0.64 1.22
CA SER A 88 11.45 -0.37 1.91
C SER A 88 10.81 -1.29 0.91
N TYR A 89 11.03 -2.59 1.07
CA TYR A 89 10.41 -3.63 0.26
C TYR A 89 9.50 -4.48 1.11
N TYR A 90 8.28 -4.71 0.61
CA TYR A 90 7.28 -5.55 1.27
C TYR A 90 7.19 -6.89 0.58
N PHE A 91 7.14 -7.93 1.39
CA PHE A 91 7.13 -9.33 0.95
C PHE A 91 5.94 -10.05 1.54
N LYS A 92 5.37 -11.02 0.78
CA LYS A 92 4.36 -11.97 1.25
C LYS A 92 4.86 -13.39 1.01
N VAL A 93 4.95 -14.17 2.07
CA VAL A 93 5.37 -15.59 2.00
C VAL A 93 4.20 -16.44 1.56
N LYS A 94 4.37 -17.18 0.46
CA LYS A 94 3.33 -18.08 -0.10
C LYS A 94 3.40 -19.50 0.43
N ASN A 95 4.59 -19.98 0.80
CA ASN A 95 4.81 -21.33 1.24
C ASN A 95 5.87 -21.40 2.35
N THR A 96 5.84 -22.47 3.14
CA THR A 96 6.81 -22.73 4.21
C THR A 96 8.24 -22.93 3.71
N ASN A 97 8.40 -23.45 2.49
CA ASN A 97 9.69 -23.54 1.81
C ASN A 97 9.83 -22.35 0.84
N PHE A 98 10.43 -21.28 1.30
CA PHE A 98 10.66 -20.06 0.52
C PHE A 98 12.12 -19.65 0.58
N SER A 99 12.54 -18.84 -0.41
CA SER A 99 13.82 -18.14 -0.39
C SER A 99 13.61 -16.66 -0.71
N LEU A 100 14.25 -15.80 0.06
CA LEU A 100 14.34 -14.37 -0.25
C LEU A 100 15.17 -14.15 -1.50
N PRO A 101 14.90 -13.09 -2.27
CA PRO A 101 15.75 -12.72 -3.40
C PRO A 101 17.12 -12.24 -2.95
N LEU A 102 18.12 -12.48 -3.79
CA LEU A 102 19.31 -11.68 -3.84
C LEU A 102 18.92 -10.29 -4.35
N PHE A 103 19.28 -9.24 -3.63
CA PHE A 103 19.06 -7.86 -4.07
C PHE A 103 20.26 -7.41 -4.90
N GLU A 104 20.04 -7.14 -6.18
CA GLU A 104 21.01 -6.49 -7.05
C GLU A 104 20.61 -5.02 -7.18
N ILE A 105 21.44 -4.12 -6.67
CA ILE A 105 21.24 -2.68 -6.73
C ILE A 105 22.24 -2.08 -7.68
N ASN A 106 21.74 -1.34 -8.68
CA ASN A 106 22.48 -0.70 -9.72
C ASN A 106 22.42 0.81 -9.57
N LEU A 107 23.59 1.45 -9.58
CA LEU A 107 23.75 2.89 -9.64
C LEU A 107 23.90 3.30 -11.10
N LEU A 108 23.02 4.15 -11.60
CA LEU A 108 22.92 4.51 -13.00
C LEU A 108 23.14 6.00 -13.23
N ASN A 109 23.79 6.37 -14.33
CA ASN A 109 23.83 7.73 -14.85
C ASN A 109 23.32 7.71 -16.30
N SER A 110 22.19 8.36 -16.58
CA SER A 110 21.56 8.40 -17.91
C SER A 110 21.43 7.02 -18.57
N ASN A 111 21.08 5.99 -17.76
CA ASN A 111 20.99 4.55 -18.11
C ASN A 111 22.34 3.79 -18.27
N GLU A 112 23.47 4.45 -18.10
CA GLU A 112 24.77 3.75 -18.02
C GLU A 112 25.03 3.26 -16.61
N LEU A 113 25.54 2.04 -16.46
CA LEU A 113 25.89 1.45 -15.17
C LEU A 113 27.18 2.08 -14.63
N ILE A 114 27.09 2.77 -13.49
CA ILE A 114 28.22 3.37 -12.79
C ILE A 114 28.83 2.38 -11.80
N ASP A 115 27.96 1.73 -11.00
CA ASP A 115 28.37 0.73 -10.03
C ASP A 115 27.23 -0.23 -9.74
N GLN A 116 27.57 -1.43 -9.29
CA GLN A 116 26.63 -2.49 -8.92
C GLN A 116 27.06 -3.12 -7.62
N SER A 117 26.09 -3.35 -6.74
CA SER A 117 26.31 -4.09 -5.50
C SER A 117 25.17 -5.05 -5.23
N THR A 118 25.49 -6.14 -4.54
CA THR A 118 24.50 -7.15 -4.15
C THR A 118 24.42 -7.28 -2.65
N LEU A 119 23.21 -7.57 -2.15
CA LEU A 119 22.99 -8.02 -0.78
C LEU A 119 22.56 -9.49 -0.80
N GLU A 120 23.31 -10.31 -0.08
CA GLU A 120 22.96 -11.73 0.09
C GLU A 120 21.61 -11.88 0.79
N PRO A 121 20.82 -12.91 0.39
CA PRO A 121 19.51 -13.14 0.97
C PRO A 121 19.62 -13.48 2.47
N LEU A 122 18.71 -12.88 3.25
CA LEU A 122 18.59 -13.22 4.67
C LEU A 122 18.09 -14.66 4.82
N GLN A 123 18.68 -15.40 5.73
CA GLN A 123 18.23 -16.75 6.08
C GLN A 123 17.09 -16.64 7.12
N LEU A 124 15.85 -16.63 6.63
CA LEU A 124 14.67 -16.52 7.47
C LEU A 124 13.92 -17.86 7.51
N LYS A 125 13.29 -18.15 8.64
CA LYS A 125 12.48 -19.36 8.84
C LYS A 125 11.05 -18.99 9.17
N ILE A 126 10.11 -19.81 8.70
CA ILE A 126 8.71 -19.66 9.09
C ILE A 126 8.53 -20.21 10.49
N SER A 127 7.97 -19.39 11.35
CA SER A 127 7.49 -19.76 12.67
C SER A 127 6.08 -20.36 12.57
N ASN A 128 5.77 -21.32 13.44
CA ASN A 128 4.45 -21.90 13.53
C ASN A 128 3.56 -21.04 14.42
N ILE A 129 2.34 -20.74 13.98
CA ILE A 129 1.34 -20.01 14.78
C ILE A 129 0.69 -20.88 15.88
N GLY A 130 1.03 -22.17 15.94
CA GLY A 130 0.37 -23.10 16.84
C GLY A 130 -1.01 -23.56 16.35
N LYS A 131 -1.79 -24.15 17.25
CA LYS A 131 -3.14 -24.64 16.95
C LYS A 131 -4.12 -23.47 17.01
N ALA A 132 -4.68 -23.09 15.87
CA ALA A 132 -5.74 -22.10 15.78
C ALA A 132 -7.08 -22.68 16.28
N ASP A 133 -7.92 -21.83 16.89
CA ASP A 133 -9.30 -22.18 17.25
C ASP A 133 -10.26 -22.08 16.05
N ASP A 134 -11.52 -22.44 16.29
CA ASP A 134 -12.54 -22.40 15.23
C ASP A 134 -12.96 -20.99 14.82
N ARG A 135 -12.55 -19.95 15.57
CA ARG A 135 -12.82 -18.54 15.30
C ARG A 135 -11.69 -17.85 14.53
N TYR A 136 -10.62 -18.59 14.19
CA TYR A 136 -9.48 -18.04 13.47
C TYR A 136 -9.85 -17.63 12.05
N SER A 137 -9.63 -16.34 11.77
CA SER A 137 -9.97 -15.67 10.50
C SER A 137 -8.92 -15.82 9.38
N ASN A 138 -7.91 -16.68 9.55
CA ASN A 138 -6.74 -16.85 8.67
C ASN A 138 -5.79 -15.65 8.61
N ILE A 139 -5.96 -14.68 9.49
CA ILE A 139 -5.16 -13.45 9.49
C ILE A 139 -3.98 -13.55 10.44
N VAL A 140 -2.84 -13.13 9.90
CA VAL A 140 -1.61 -12.85 10.64
C VAL A 140 -1.33 -11.35 10.48
N ALA A 141 -1.21 -10.62 11.58
CA ALA A 141 -1.02 -9.17 11.56
C ALA A 141 -0.28 -8.68 12.82
N GLU A 142 0.37 -7.52 12.73
CA GLU A 142 0.90 -6.85 13.93
C GLU A 142 -0.23 -6.26 14.77
N ASN A 143 -1.26 -5.74 14.13
CA ASN A 143 -2.46 -5.23 14.79
C ASN A 143 -3.66 -5.24 13.84
N ILE A 144 -4.87 -5.40 14.39
CA ILE A 144 -6.15 -5.21 13.70
C ILE A 144 -7.02 -4.25 14.51
N ILE A 145 -7.63 -3.29 13.82
CA ILE A 145 -8.54 -2.31 14.39
C ILE A 145 -9.88 -2.41 13.67
N LEU A 146 -10.97 -2.65 14.39
CA LEU A 146 -12.32 -2.51 13.88
C LEU A 146 -12.67 -1.00 13.88
N LYS A 147 -12.69 -0.36 12.72
CA LYS A 147 -12.99 1.08 12.58
C LYS A 147 -14.47 1.37 12.65
N ALA A 148 -15.24 0.56 11.94
CA ALA A 148 -16.68 0.73 11.85
C ALA A 148 -17.37 -0.62 11.62
N TYR A 149 -18.64 -0.66 11.99
CA TYR A 149 -19.52 -1.76 11.64
C TYR A 149 -20.95 -1.22 11.43
N LYS A 150 -21.71 -1.89 10.57
CA LYS A 150 -23.12 -1.59 10.34
C LYS A 150 -23.89 -2.90 10.12
N THR A 151 -24.95 -3.11 10.89
CA THR A 151 -25.81 -4.28 10.79
C THR A 151 -27.22 -3.85 10.40
N LYS A 152 -27.76 -4.46 9.33
CA LYS A 152 -29.13 -4.26 8.85
C LYS A 152 -29.84 -5.58 8.78
N GLN A 153 -31.16 -5.55 8.86
CA GLN A 153 -31.97 -6.73 8.58
C GLN A 153 -31.80 -7.12 7.08
N TYR A 154 -31.48 -8.37 6.82
CA TYR A 154 -31.33 -8.93 5.48
C TYR A 154 -32.62 -9.61 4.99
N ASN A 155 -33.18 -10.46 5.86
CA ASN A 155 -34.49 -11.09 5.68
C ASN A 155 -35.13 -11.31 7.07
N ASN A 156 -36.19 -12.13 7.16
CA ASN A 156 -36.88 -12.36 8.43
C ASN A 156 -36.01 -13.01 9.50
N ASP A 157 -35.06 -13.85 9.11
CA ASP A 157 -34.26 -14.67 10.01
C ASP A 157 -32.80 -14.22 10.11
N ASN A 158 -32.32 -13.40 9.17
CA ASN A 158 -30.91 -13.05 9.04
C ASN A 158 -30.66 -11.53 8.99
N ALA A 159 -29.47 -11.16 9.41
CA ALA A 159 -28.95 -9.80 9.37
C ALA A 159 -27.66 -9.77 8.52
N LEU A 160 -27.52 -8.76 7.69
CA LEU A 160 -26.31 -8.42 6.94
C LEU A 160 -25.47 -7.45 7.76
N THR A 161 -24.23 -7.80 8.03
CA THR A 161 -23.27 -6.92 8.71
C THR A 161 -22.13 -6.57 7.77
N ILE A 162 -21.78 -5.29 7.74
CA ILE A 162 -20.58 -4.78 7.06
C ILE A 162 -19.62 -4.29 8.13
N ILE A 163 -18.37 -4.70 8.04
CA ILE A 163 -17.27 -4.24 8.91
C ILE A 163 -16.21 -3.55 8.09
N ASP A 164 -15.56 -2.57 8.71
CA ASP A 164 -14.39 -1.85 8.20
C ASP A 164 -13.22 -2.11 9.14
N LEU A 165 -12.18 -2.79 8.64
CA LEU A 165 -11.00 -3.20 9.39
C LEU A 165 -9.77 -2.51 8.84
N ASP A 166 -8.92 -1.96 9.72
CA ASP A 166 -7.53 -1.63 9.40
C ASP A 166 -6.61 -2.65 10.04
N ALA A 167 -5.57 -3.06 9.31
CA ALA A 167 -4.53 -3.94 9.84
C ALA A 167 -3.14 -3.50 9.41
N VAL A 168 -2.16 -3.76 10.26
CA VAL A 168 -0.75 -3.42 10.05
C VAL A 168 0.04 -4.68 9.73
N ASN A 169 0.84 -4.66 8.66
CA ASN A 169 1.68 -5.77 8.20
C ASN A 169 0.91 -7.09 8.17
N SER A 170 -0.21 -7.10 7.47
CA SER A 170 -1.21 -8.16 7.49
C SER A 170 -1.36 -8.85 6.13
N ASN A 171 -2.18 -9.89 6.13
CA ASN A 171 -2.70 -10.56 4.95
C ASN A 171 -4.23 -10.44 4.87
N LEU A 172 -4.80 -9.24 5.07
CA LEU A 172 -6.27 -9.04 5.08
C LEU A 172 -6.98 -9.58 3.83
N SER A 173 -6.29 -9.70 2.71
CA SER A 173 -6.83 -10.36 1.50
C SER A 173 -7.24 -11.82 1.72
N ASP A 174 -6.70 -12.48 2.74
CA ASP A 174 -7.01 -13.89 3.07
C ASP A 174 -8.10 -14.01 4.16
N PHE A 175 -8.71 -12.88 4.57
CA PHE A 175 -9.72 -12.84 5.62
C PHE A 175 -10.93 -13.69 5.28
N SER A 176 -11.31 -14.57 6.20
CA SER A 176 -12.53 -15.35 6.11
C SER A 176 -13.02 -15.72 7.52
N LEU A 177 -14.34 -15.79 7.66
CA LEU A 177 -15.00 -16.21 8.89
C LEU A 177 -15.45 -17.68 8.75
N LYS A 178 -15.08 -18.51 9.70
CA LYS A 178 -15.54 -19.90 9.71
C LYS A 178 -17.03 -19.97 10.09
N ASN A 179 -17.71 -20.96 9.54
CA ASN A 179 -19.13 -21.23 9.80
C ASN A 179 -20.09 -20.11 9.40
N ILE A 180 -19.67 -19.25 8.46
CA ILE A 180 -20.52 -18.25 7.81
C ILE A 180 -20.51 -18.55 6.31
N GLU A 181 -21.70 -18.89 5.76
CA GLU A 181 -21.81 -19.30 4.37
C GLU A 181 -21.80 -18.10 3.42
N GLU A 182 -22.55 -17.05 3.79
CA GLU A 182 -22.65 -15.84 2.96
C GLU A 182 -21.77 -14.73 3.53
N GLN A 183 -20.62 -14.52 2.88
CA GLN A 183 -19.62 -13.53 3.27
C GLN A 183 -18.73 -13.17 2.10
N GLY A 184 -18.09 -12.00 2.15
CA GLY A 184 -17.16 -11.61 1.09
C GLY A 184 -16.52 -10.25 1.28
N VAL A 185 -15.53 -9.99 0.43
CA VAL A 185 -14.82 -8.71 0.36
C VAL A 185 -15.63 -7.72 -0.46
N SER A 186 -15.97 -6.58 0.15
CA SER A 186 -16.58 -5.44 -0.55
C SER A 186 -15.51 -4.54 -1.17
N SER A 187 -14.45 -4.22 -0.42
CA SER A 187 -13.28 -3.53 -0.94
C SER A 187 -12.04 -3.82 -0.10
N ILE A 188 -10.89 -3.75 -0.74
CA ILE A 188 -9.59 -3.78 -0.07
C ILE A 188 -8.72 -2.63 -0.60
N LYS A 189 -8.02 -1.95 0.30
CA LYS A 189 -7.09 -0.87 -0.03
C LYS A 189 -5.78 -1.12 0.72
N GLU A 190 -4.68 -0.82 0.06
CA GLU A 190 -3.32 -1.03 0.58
C GLU A 190 -2.52 0.27 0.55
N TRP A 191 -1.88 0.60 1.68
CA TRP A 191 -0.95 1.73 1.81
C TRP A 191 0.27 1.26 2.58
N GLU A 192 1.41 1.21 1.94
CA GLU A 192 2.67 0.80 2.58
C GLU A 192 2.49 -0.44 3.49
N ASN A 193 2.43 -0.24 4.81
CA ASN A 193 2.27 -1.29 5.81
C ASN A 193 0.84 -1.44 6.36
N ILE A 194 -0.12 -0.63 5.90
CA ILE A 194 -1.51 -0.68 6.35
C ILE A 194 -2.40 -1.24 5.24
N GLU A 195 -3.26 -2.16 5.59
CA GLU A 195 -4.35 -2.66 4.75
C GLU A 195 -5.69 -2.28 5.38
N ASN A 196 -6.63 -1.83 4.54
CA ASN A 196 -8.02 -1.60 4.94
C ASN A 196 -8.91 -2.56 4.18
N LEU A 197 -9.77 -3.24 4.90
CA LEU A 197 -10.74 -4.20 4.38
C LEU A 197 -12.15 -3.79 4.77
N VAL A 198 -13.02 -3.62 3.78
CA VAL A 198 -14.46 -3.59 3.99
C VAL A 198 -15.01 -4.96 3.63
N TYR A 199 -15.62 -5.63 4.61
CA TYR A 199 -16.08 -7.01 4.51
C TYR A 199 -17.54 -7.11 4.92
N TYR A 200 -18.30 -7.98 4.23
CA TYR A 200 -19.68 -8.25 4.60
C TYR A 200 -19.88 -9.72 4.98
N PHE A 201 -20.83 -9.96 5.84
CA PHE A 201 -21.26 -11.32 6.21
C PHE A 201 -22.71 -11.32 6.69
N VAL A 202 -23.34 -12.49 6.56
CA VAL A 202 -24.73 -12.72 6.98
C VAL A 202 -24.76 -13.65 8.18
N THR A 203 -25.51 -13.28 9.21
CA THR A 203 -25.66 -14.06 10.44
C THR A 203 -27.13 -14.13 10.86
N PRO A 204 -27.54 -15.12 11.67
CA PRO A 204 -28.87 -15.13 12.25
C PRO A 204 -29.17 -13.84 13.05
N ILE A 205 -30.39 -13.32 12.89
CA ILE A 205 -30.80 -12.01 13.44
C ILE A 205 -30.76 -11.96 14.99
N PHE A 206 -30.86 -13.11 15.66
CA PHE A 206 -30.77 -13.22 17.12
C PHE A 206 -29.34 -13.18 17.65
N GLN A 207 -28.33 -13.31 16.78
CA GLN A 207 -26.93 -13.26 17.17
C GLN A 207 -26.55 -11.81 17.54
N LYS A 208 -26.06 -11.60 18.76
CA LYS A 208 -25.75 -10.24 19.26
C LYS A 208 -24.30 -9.80 19.02
N ASN A 209 -23.40 -10.75 18.86
CA ASN A 209 -21.97 -10.47 18.66
C ASN A 209 -21.37 -11.55 17.75
N LEU A 210 -20.41 -11.15 16.93
CA LEU A 210 -19.48 -12.04 16.26
C LEU A 210 -18.10 -11.84 16.89
N ILE A 211 -17.42 -12.93 17.19
CA ILE A 211 -16.03 -12.89 17.67
C ILE A 211 -15.19 -13.72 16.71
N PHE A 212 -14.15 -13.12 16.20
CA PHE A 212 -13.13 -13.82 15.43
C PHE A 212 -11.75 -13.57 16.04
N THR A 213 -10.79 -14.46 15.74
CA THR A 213 -9.41 -14.34 16.21
C THR A 213 -8.46 -14.14 15.04
N TYR A 214 -7.37 -13.45 15.28
CA TYR A 214 -6.23 -13.33 14.40
C TYR A 214 -4.93 -13.62 15.16
N PHE A 215 -3.87 -14.02 14.47
CA PHE A 215 -2.57 -14.20 15.08
C PHE A 215 -1.81 -12.87 15.11
N ASN A 216 -1.52 -12.36 16.30
CA ASN A 216 -0.76 -11.12 16.49
C ASN A 216 0.74 -11.44 16.53
N THR A 217 1.50 -10.91 15.55
CA THR A 217 2.93 -11.20 15.38
C THR A 217 3.81 -10.49 16.41
N THR A 218 3.33 -9.39 17.00
CA THR A 218 4.07 -8.65 18.03
C THR A 218 4.05 -9.38 19.38
N THR A 219 2.87 -9.95 19.72
CA THR A 219 2.71 -10.67 20.99
C THR A 219 2.84 -12.18 20.85
N ASN A 220 3.02 -12.70 19.63
CA ASN A 220 3.07 -14.12 19.28
C ASN A 220 1.89 -14.92 19.87
N SER A 221 0.68 -14.36 19.78
CA SER A 221 -0.52 -14.96 20.38
C SER A 221 -1.77 -14.60 19.59
N PHE A 222 -2.82 -15.44 19.72
CA PHE A 222 -4.12 -15.14 19.16
C PHE A 222 -4.79 -14.01 19.94
N LYS A 223 -5.35 -13.03 19.22
CA LYS A 223 -6.16 -11.95 19.78
C LYS A 223 -7.56 -11.99 19.22
N GLU A 224 -8.53 -11.62 20.04
CA GLU A 224 -9.93 -11.57 19.69
C GLU A 224 -10.30 -10.17 19.16
N VAL A 225 -11.15 -10.16 18.13
CA VAL A 225 -11.88 -8.97 17.68
C VAL A 225 -13.37 -9.25 17.84
N LYS A 226 -14.05 -8.38 18.56
CA LYS A 226 -15.49 -8.49 18.81
C LYS A 226 -16.23 -7.48 17.96
N VAL A 227 -17.17 -7.96 17.15
CA VAL A 227 -18.07 -7.15 16.33
C VAL A 227 -19.46 -7.20 16.97
N PRO A 228 -19.99 -6.07 17.47
CA PRO A 228 -21.37 -6.02 17.92
C PRO A 228 -22.33 -6.09 16.73
N LEU A 229 -23.35 -6.95 16.83
CA LEU A 229 -24.35 -7.15 15.78
C LEU A 229 -25.66 -6.44 16.23
N ILE A 230 -25.60 -5.11 16.30
CA ILE A 230 -26.72 -4.29 16.73
C ILE A 230 -27.47 -3.83 15.48
N LEU A 231 -28.72 -4.29 15.31
CA LEU A 231 -29.58 -3.81 14.25
C LEU A 231 -29.74 -2.29 14.38
N GLN A 232 -29.26 -1.58 13.39
CA GLN A 232 -29.56 -0.18 13.26
C GLN A 232 -30.95 -0.08 12.64
N ASN A 233 -31.93 0.27 13.44
CA ASN A 233 -33.20 0.72 12.91
C ASN A 233 -32.91 2.04 12.18
N GLU A 234 -32.84 1.97 10.85
CA GLU A 234 -33.03 3.18 10.09
C GLU A 234 -34.44 3.67 10.49
N LEU A 235 -34.49 4.73 11.28
CA LEU A 235 -35.67 5.57 11.25
C LEU A 235 -35.85 5.88 9.76
N VAL A 236 -36.80 5.23 9.14
CA VAL A 236 -37.29 5.61 7.82
C VAL A 236 -37.84 7.00 8.03
N SER A 237 -36.99 8.00 7.96
CA SER A 237 -37.40 9.34 7.68
C SER A 237 -38.07 9.20 6.32
N THR A 238 -39.37 9.35 6.31
CA THR A 238 -40.21 9.42 5.11
C THR A 238 -39.90 10.70 4.30
N GLN A 239 -38.77 11.27 4.50
CA GLN A 239 -38.16 12.25 3.61
C GLN A 239 -37.22 11.47 2.66
N THR A 240 -37.70 11.32 1.47
CA THR A 240 -37.00 10.90 0.26
C THR A 240 -35.76 11.80 0.03
N ASP A 241 -34.69 11.56 0.78
CA ASP A 241 -33.36 11.91 0.34
C ASP A 241 -32.68 10.67 -0.20
N LEU A 242 -33.16 10.27 -1.36
CA LEU A 242 -32.43 9.47 -2.36
C LEU A 242 -31.33 10.33 -2.99
N ASN A 243 -30.68 11.20 -2.24
CA ASN A 243 -29.52 11.89 -2.71
C ASN A 243 -28.29 11.12 -2.20
N PRO A 244 -27.63 10.30 -3.05
CA PRO A 244 -26.31 9.79 -2.72
C PRO A 244 -25.47 11.04 -2.47
N ASN A 245 -24.92 11.18 -1.26
CA ASN A 245 -24.07 12.27 -0.79
C ASN A 245 -23.59 13.15 -1.95
N ASP A 246 -24.19 14.34 -2.09
CA ASP A 246 -23.64 15.35 -2.98
C ASP A 246 -22.16 15.46 -2.62
N SER A 247 -21.31 14.91 -3.47
CA SER A 247 -19.87 15.04 -3.29
C SER A 247 -19.60 16.52 -3.08
N THR A 248 -18.69 16.87 -2.19
CA THR A 248 -18.28 18.29 -2.02
C THR A 248 -18.03 18.97 -3.35
N PHE A 249 -17.65 18.21 -4.38
CA PHE A 249 -17.47 18.61 -5.75
C PHE A 249 -18.78 19.06 -6.46
N GLU A 250 -19.91 18.40 -6.18
CA GLU A 250 -21.22 18.82 -6.72
C GLU A 250 -21.68 20.15 -6.13
N LYS A 251 -21.45 20.37 -4.84
CA LYS A 251 -21.74 21.67 -4.20
C LYS A 251 -20.88 22.80 -4.81
N TYR A 252 -19.61 22.52 -5.09
CA TYR A 252 -18.74 23.50 -5.76
C TYR A 252 -19.17 23.79 -7.20
N LYS A 253 -19.68 22.80 -7.95
CA LYS A 253 -20.24 23.02 -9.30
C LYS A 253 -21.45 23.95 -9.26
N LYS A 254 -22.39 23.75 -8.32
CA LYS A 254 -23.57 24.61 -8.15
C LYS A 254 -23.15 26.05 -7.83
N ILE A 255 -22.25 26.23 -6.88
CA ILE A 255 -21.73 27.56 -6.52
C ILE A 255 -21.02 28.23 -7.72
N ALA A 256 -20.19 27.49 -8.44
CA ALA A 256 -19.48 27.99 -9.61
C ALA A 256 -20.46 28.44 -10.73
N ALA A 257 -21.51 27.67 -10.99
CA ALA A 257 -22.53 28.03 -11.97
C ALA A 257 -23.24 29.33 -11.60
N ILE A 258 -23.59 29.53 -10.32
CA ILE A 258 -24.20 30.77 -9.83
C ILE A 258 -23.22 31.95 -9.97
N ILE A 259 -21.97 31.80 -9.63
CA ILE A 259 -20.95 32.86 -9.76
C ILE A 259 -20.78 33.27 -11.23
N VAL A 260 -20.72 32.32 -12.16
CA VAL A 260 -20.60 32.59 -13.59
C VAL A 260 -21.83 33.38 -14.11
N PHE A 261 -23.03 32.97 -13.68
CA PHE A 261 -24.25 33.70 -14.02
C PHE A 261 -24.20 35.14 -13.53
N VAL A 262 -23.84 35.40 -12.29
CA VAL A 262 -23.74 36.72 -11.70
C VAL A 262 -22.72 37.61 -12.47
N ILE A 263 -21.56 37.03 -12.83
CA ILE A 263 -20.52 37.74 -13.59
C ILE A 263 -21.07 38.20 -14.98
N PHE A 264 -21.72 37.30 -15.72
CA PHE A 264 -22.29 37.64 -17.03
C PHE A 264 -23.40 38.68 -16.90
N LEU A 265 -24.22 38.61 -15.84
CA LEU A 265 -25.26 39.58 -15.58
C LEU A 265 -24.69 40.96 -15.27
N LEU A 266 -23.63 41.06 -14.48
CA LEU A 266 -22.93 42.32 -14.19
C LEU A 266 -22.29 42.93 -15.45
N ILE A 267 -21.66 42.09 -16.29
CA ILE A 267 -21.09 42.57 -17.58
C ILE A 267 -22.18 43.06 -18.53
N TYR A 268 -23.32 42.35 -18.54
CA TYR A 268 -24.46 42.81 -19.34
C TYR A 268 -25.00 44.16 -18.89
N ILE A 269 -25.19 44.38 -17.59
CA ILE A 269 -25.66 45.68 -17.04
C ILE A 269 -24.69 46.79 -17.38
N TRP A 270 -23.36 46.53 -17.32
CA TRP A 270 -22.33 47.53 -17.55
C TRP A 270 -22.15 47.88 -19.03
N LYS A 271 -22.08 46.88 -19.91
CA LYS A 271 -21.76 47.06 -21.33
C LYS A 271 -22.98 47.02 -22.29
N ARG A 272 -24.13 46.53 -21.84
CA ARG A 272 -25.39 46.35 -22.60
C ARG A 272 -25.23 45.67 -23.96
N TRP A 273 -24.27 44.74 -24.09
CA TRP A 273 -24.04 44.00 -25.32
C TRP A 273 -25.07 42.87 -25.48
N LYS A 274 -25.79 42.82 -26.62
CA LYS A 274 -26.79 41.78 -26.90
C LYS A 274 -26.22 40.36 -26.87
N ILE A 275 -24.95 40.21 -27.24
CA ILE A 275 -24.25 38.91 -27.18
C ILE A 275 -24.09 38.44 -25.72
N VAL A 276 -23.81 39.33 -24.79
CA VAL A 276 -23.67 38.98 -23.36
C VAL A 276 -25.01 38.56 -22.79
N LEU A 277 -26.13 39.12 -23.26
CA LEU A 277 -27.48 38.68 -22.86
C LEU A 277 -27.75 37.23 -23.26
N PHE A 278 -27.27 36.77 -24.41
CA PHE A 278 -27.39 35.38 -24.83
C PHE A 278 -26.60 34.46 -23.91
N PHE A 279 -25.39 34.80 -23.51
CA PHE A 279 -24.59 34.01 -22.57
C PHE A 279 -25.16 34.04 -21.15
N THR A 280 -25.75 35.12 -20.68
CA THR A 280 -26.47 35.16 -19.40
C THR A 280 -27.66 34.21 -19.40
N PHE A 281 -28.40 34.13 -20.53
CA PHE A 281 -29.53 33.21 -20.64
C PHE A 281 -29.08 31.72 -20.61
N ILE A 282 -28.00 31.39 -21.31
CA ILE A 282 -27.41 30.05 -21.28
C ILE A 282 -26.93 29.71 -19.86
N SER A 283 -26.22 30.63 -19.18
CA SER A 283 -25.72 30.40 -17.83
C SER A 283 -26.85 30.23 -16.79
N LEU A 284 -28.00 30.91 -17.00
CA LEU A 284 -29.19 30.73 -16.19
C LEU A 284 -29.78 29.33 -16.37
N ILE A 285 -29.87 28.84 -17.60
CA ILE A 285 -30.37 27.46 -17.88
C ILE A 285 -29.45 26.44 -17.21
N VAL A 286 -28.14 26.62 -17.33
CA VAL A 286 -27.15 25.73 -16.66
C VAL A 286 -27.32 25.77 -15.15
N ALA A 287 -27.49 26.96 -14.56
CA ALA A 287 -27.71 27.10 -13.11
C ALA A 287 -29.02 26.42 -12.64
N ILE A 288 -30.07 26.41 -13.47
CA ILE A 288 -31.35 25.73 -13.17
C ILE A 288 -31.21 24.21 -13.28
N ILE A 289 -30.47 23.71 -14.27
CA ILE A 289 -30.25 22.27 -14.47
C ILE A 289 -29.42 21.66 -13.33
N TYR A 290 -28.49 22.44 -12.78
CA TYR A 290 -27.62 21.99 -11.66
C TYR A 290 -28.18 22.31 -10.28
N ASN A 291 -29.34 22.93 -10.16
CA ASN A 291 -29.99 23.22 -8.88
C ASN A 291 -31.03 22.13 -8.54
#